data_9c0cdf48c77c31a84b61369fcb2e53fd
#
_entry.id   9c0cdf48c77c31a84b61369fcb2e53fd
#
_cell.length_a   1.000
_cell.length_b   1.000
_cell.length_c   1.000
_cell.angle_alpha   90.00
_cell.angle_beta   90.00
_cell.angle_gamma   90.00
#
_symmetry.space_group_name_H-M   'P 1'
#
loop_
_entity.id
_entity.type
_entity.pdbx_description
1 polymer ?
#
loop_
_entity_poly.entity_id
_entity_poly.type
_entity_poly.pdbx_seq_one_letter_code
_entity_poly.pdbx_strand_id
1 'polypeptide(L)'
;MANREELRSLDLANKIYDQKVNITRAGFLPTVALTANYMVTNPSLVNGFERKFRGMWAVGAMVQIPIWNWGEGMYKVKAAKAEANIARYQLADAKEKVELQVSQASYKVNEAAKRLSMAEKNLEKADENLRYAKLGFMEGVIPTSNVLEAQTAWLSAQSDKIDAQIDVKLTEVYLRKSMGVLK
;
A
#
# COMPACT_ATOMS: atom_id res chain seq x y z
N MET A 1 7.42 -7.96 -5.29
CA MET A 1 7.14 -6.51 -5.14
C MET A 1 6.16 -5.94 -6.16
N ALA A 2 6.11 -6.44 -7.38
CA ALA A 2 5.20 -5.95 -8.43
C ALA A 2 3.69 -6.04 -8.11
N ASN A 3 3.30 -6.86 -7.14
CA ASN A 3 1.90 -7.17 -6.84
C ASN A 3 1.28 -6.32 -5.72
N ARG A 4 2.03 -5.35 -5.16
CA ARG A 4 1.48 -4.48 -4.11
C ARG A 4 0.80 -3.26 -4.73
N GLU A 5 -0.50 -3.18 -4.57
CA GLU A 5 -1.35 -2.10 -5.07
C GLU A 5 -0.90 -0.72 -4.53
N GLU A 6 -0.38 -0.68 -3.30
CA GLU A 6 0.16 0.53 -2.67
C GLU A 6 1.35 1.11 -3.45
N LEU A 7 2.31 0.27 -3.88
CA LEU A 7 3.45 0.71 -4.67
C LEU A 7 3.03 1.16 -6.06
N ARG A 8 2.02 0.50 -6.64
CA ARG A 8 1.46 0.86 -7.94
C ARG A 8 0.74 2.20 -7.88
N SER A 9 -0.01 2.48 -6.80
CA SER A 9 -0.67 3.77 -6.60
C SER A 9 0.33 4.90 -6.46
N LEU A 10 1.43 4.70 -5.72
CA LEU A 10 2.51 5.69 -5.59
C LEU A 10 3.26 5.92 -6.90
N ASP A 11 3.47 4.88 -7.71
CA ASP A 11 4.06 5.03 -9.05
C ASP A 11 3.17 5.88 -9.98
N LEU A 12 1.85 5.65 -9.93
CA LEU A 12 0.89 6.47 -10.66
C LEU A 12 0.85 7.92 -10.14
N ALA A 13 0.97 8.11 -8.81
CA ALA A 13 1.09 9.44 -8.22
C ALA A 13 2.33 10.18 -8.74
N ASN A 14 3.48 9.50 -8.86
CA ASN A 14 4.68 10.09 -9.46
C ASN A 14 4.43 10.57 -10.89
N LYS A 15 3.76 9.76 -11.71
CA LYS A 15 3.41 10.15 -13.08
C LYS A 15 2.49 11.38 -13.11
N ILE A 16 1.56 11.49 -12.17
CA ILE A 16 0.70 12.68 -12.03
C ILE A 16 1.54 13.91 -11.70
N TYR A 17 2.48 13.83 -10.75
CA TYR A 17 3.35 14.95 -10.42
C TYR A 17 4.28 15.34 -11.57
N ASP A 18 4.82 14.38 -12.34
CA ASP A 18 5.59 14.66 -13.53
C ASP A 18 4.74 15.39 -14.60
N GLN A 19 3.48 15.01 -14.79
CA GLN A 19 2.55 15.74 -15.67
C GLN A 19 2.18 17.12 -15.11
N LYS A 20 2.08 17.28 -13.78
CA LYS A 20 1.86 18.59 -13.15
C LYS A 20 2.99 19.57 -13.47
N VAL A 21 4.24 19.11 -13.54
CA VAL A 21 5.37 19.91 -14.01
C VAL A 21 5.15 20.40 -15.45
N ASN A 22 4.68 19.51 -16.33
CA ASN A 22 4.40 19.84 -17.74
C ASN A 22 3.24 20.83 -17.86
N ILE A 23 2.17 20.66 -17.09
CA ILE A 23 1.02 21.58 -17.03
C ILE A 23 1.48 22.96 -16.56
N THR A 24 2.29 23.00 -15.49
CA THR A 24 2.86 24.29 -14.99
C THR A 24 3.70 24.97 -16.05
N ARG A 25 4.50 24.22 -16.81
CA ARG A 25 5.30 24.75 -17.93
C ARG A 25 4.41 25.25 -19.07
N ALA A 26 3.34 24.50 -19.40
CA ALA A 26 2.41 24.87 -20.46
C ALA A 26 1.70 26.20 -20.20
N GLY A 27 1.46 26.55 -18.93
CA GLY A 27 0.89 27.85 -18.56
C GLY A 27 1.74 29.07 -18.95
N PHE A 28 3.01 28.88 -19.32
CA PHE A 28 3.93 29.91 -19.80
C PHE A 28 4.21 29.84 -21.30
N LEU A 29 3.52 28.92 -22.02
CA LEU A 29 3.61 28.80 -23.48
C LEU A 29 2.49 29.61 -24.15
N PRO A 30 2.64 30.00 -25.43
CA PRO A 30 1.56 30.60 -26.19
C PRO A 30 0.32 29.69 -26.24
N THR A 31 -0.84 30.28 -25.97
CA THR A 31 -2.13 29.57 -26.09
C THR A 31 -2.91 30.07 -27.28
N VAL A 32 -3.53 29.16 -28.03
CA VAL A 32 -4.41 29.47 -29.16
C VAL A 32 -5.80 28.96 -28.82
N ALA A 33 -6.78 29.85 -28.87
CA ALA A 33 -8.17 29.52 -28.67
C ALA A 33 -8.98 29.84 -29.92
N LEU A 34 -9.83 28.89 -30.36
CA LEU A 34 -10.84 29.09 -31.39
C LEU A 34 -12.18 29.25 -30.70
N THR A 35 -12.92 30.31 -31.08
CA THR A 35 -14.24 30.60 -30.54
C THR A 35 -15.26 30.60 -31.69
N ALA A 36 -16.39 29.97 -31.46
CA ALA A 36 -17.55 30.05 -32.36
C ALA A 36 -18.79 30.35 -31.52
N ASN A 37 -19.46 31.45 -31.82
CA ASN A 37 -20.64 31.88 -31.09
C ASN A 37 -21.81 31.98 -32.08
N TYR A 38 -22.99 31.54 -31.65
CA TYR A 38 -24.24 31.79 -32.31
C TYR A 38 -25.16 32.50 -31.33
N MET A 39 -25.59 33.70 -31.71
CA MET A 39 -26.43 34.54 -30.85
C MET A 39 -27.69 34.91 -31.61
N VAL A 40 -28.84 34.83 -30.96
CA VAL A 40 -30.14 35.27 -31.48
C VAL A 40 -30.60 36.42 -30.62
N THR A 41 -30.83 37.55 -31.24
CA THR A 41 -31.28 38.79 -30.54
C THR A 41 -32.54 39.36 -31.14
N ASN A 42 -33.38 39.98 -30.29
CA ASN A 42 -34.51 40.75 -30.66
C ASN A 42 -34.57 42.03 -29.75
N PRO A 43 -34.42 43.26 -30.24
CA PRO A 43 -34.19 43.63 -31.65
C PRO A 43 -32.83 43.19 -32.20
N SER A 44 -32.72 43.07 -33.54
CA SER A 44 -31.45 42.74 -34.19
C SER A 44 -30.45 43.89 -34.02
N LEU A 45 -29.24 43.59 -33.50
CA LEU A 45 -28.17 44.59 -33.30
C LEU A 45 -27.40 44.91 -34.60
N VAL A 46 -27.57 44.12 -35.64
CA VAL A 46 -26.76 44.21 -36.87
C VAL A 46 -27.45 45.00 -37.99
N ASN A 47 -28.79 44.94 -38.10
CA ASN A 47 -29.55 45.55 -39.19
C ASN A 47 -30.47 46.71 -38.73
N GLY A 48 -30.07 47.48 -37.74
CA GLY A 48 -30.90 48.50 -37.12
C GLY A 48 -31.95 47.90 -36.17
N PHE A 49 -32.77 48.76 -35.54
CA PHE A 49 -33.71 48.32 -34.50
C PHE A 49 -34.95 47.55 -35.06
N GLU A 50 -34.74 46.57 -35.94
CA GLU A 50 -35.83 45.67 -36.33
C GLU A 50 -36.23 44.77 -35.17
N ARG A 51 -37.51 44.84 -34.75
CA ARG A 51 -38.09 43.99 -33.69
C ARG A 51 -38.41 42.58 -34.23
N LYS A 52 -37.38 41.88 -34.69
CA LYS A 52 -37.49 40.48 -35.15
C LYS A 52 -36.30 39.69 -34.59
N PHE A 53 -36.54 38.41 -34.29
CA PHE A 53 -35.44 37.50 -33.91
C PHE A 53 -34.57 37.23 -35.15
N ARG A 54 -33.29 37.57 -35.05
CA ARG A 54 -32.28 37.19 -36.05
C ARG A 54 -31.07 36.51 -35.38
N GLY A 55 -30.63 35.42 -36.00
CA GLY A 55 -29.42 34.72 -35.61
C GLY A 55 -28.19 35.35 -36.26
N MET A 56 -27.13 35.48 -35.49
CA MET A 56 -25.82 35.89 -35.94
C MET A 56 -24.80 34.87 -35.46
N TRP A 57 -23.89 34.50 -36.32
CA TRP A 57 -22.76 33.65 -35.93
C TRP A 57 -21.46 34.45 -36.07
N ALA A 58 -20.53 34.15 -35.19
CA ALA A 58 -19.18 34.71 -35.22
C ALA A 58 -18.17 33.63 -34.94
N VAL A 59 -17.09 33.59 -35.72
CA VAL A 59 -15.94 32.72 -35.49
C VAL A 59 -14.72 33.61 -35.30
N GLY A 60 -13.95 33.32 -34.25
CA GLY A 60 -12.74 34.06 -33.92
C GLY A 60 -11.61 33.13 -33.53
N ALA A 61 -10.36 33.57 -33.75
CA ALA A 61 -9.18 32.94 -33.23
C ALA A 61 -8.46 33.97 -32.32
N MET A 62 -8.05 33.51 -31.14
CA MET A 62 -7.29 34.34 -30.19
C MET A 62 -5.97 33.64 -29.89
N VAL A 63 -4.87 34.39 -30.00
CA VAL A 63 -3.54 33.92 -29.63
C VAL A 63 -3.06 34.76 -28.44
N GLN A 64 -2.79 34.12 -27.32
CA GLN A 64 -2.25 34.78 -26.12
C GLN A 64 -0.82 34.33 -25.90
N ILE A 65 0.11 35.27 -25.92
CA ILE A 65 1.56 35.02 -25.70
C ILE A 65 1.99 35.75 -24.45
N PRO A 66 2.32 35.04 -23.33
CA PRO A 66 2.86 35.68 -22.14
C PRO A 66 4.31 36.11 -22.43
N ILE A 67 4.55 37.44 -22.52
CA ILE A 67 5.87 37.97 -22.89
C ILE A 67 6.77 38.15 -21.65
N TRP A 68 6.19 38.59 -20.52
CA TRP A 68 6.98 38.94 -19.34
C TRP A 68 6.25 38.61 -18.04
N ASN A 69 6.86 37.77 -17.21
CA ASN A 69 6.30 37.31 -15.93
C ASN A 69 7.30 37.43 -14.76
N TRP A 70 8.24 38.39 -14.82
CA TRP A 70 9.21 38.66 -13.74
C TRP A 70 9.91 37.40 -13.18
N GLY A 71 10.12 36.38 -13.98
CA GLY A 71 10.71 35.11 -13.56
C GLY A 71 9.77 34.14 -12.84
N GLU A 72 8.51 34.51 -12.62
CA GLU A 72 7.50 33.69 -11.91
C GLU A 72 7.39 32.28 -12.49
N GLY A 73 7.38 32.14 -13.81
CA GLY A 73 7.32 30.86 -14.50
C GLY A 73 8.43 29.91 -14.12
N MET A 74 9.66 30.43 -14.04
CA MET A 74 10.83 29.63 -13.68
C MET A 74 10.72 29.12 -12.23
N TYR A 75 10.28 29.97 -11.29
CA TYR A 75 10.12 29.56 -9.89
C TYR A 75 8.96 28.60 -9.70
N LYS A 76 7.83 28.79 -10.39
CA LYS A 76 6.69 27.85 -10.36
C LYS A 76 7.07 26.48 -10.91
N VAL A 77 7.82 26.43 -12.01
CA VAL A 77 8.32 25.15 -12.55
C VAL A 77 9.32 24.49 -11.60
N LYS A 78 10.20 25.27 -10.94
CA LYS A 78 11.10 24.72 -9.92
C LYS A 78 10.34 24.16 -8.72
N ALA A 79 9.31 24.85 -8.25
CA ALA A 79 8.45 24.37 -7.16
C ALA A 79 7.73 23.06 -7.56
N ALA A 80 7.11 23.01 -8.74
CA ALA A 80 6.48 21.79 -9.24
C ALA A 80 7.45 20.61 -9.38
N LYS A 81 8.69 20.87 -9.82
CA LYS A 81 9.75 19.84 -9.84
C LYS A 81 10.15 19.36 -8.45
N ALA A 82 10.19 20.25 -7.47
CA ALA A 82 10.47 19.87 -6.09
C ALA A 82 9.35 18.97 -5.52
N GLU A 83 8.07 19.29 -5.81
CA GLU A 83 6.93 18.41 -5.45
C GLU A 83 7.03 17.02 -6.11
N ALA A 84 7.41 16.96 -7.40
CA ALA A 84 7.63 15.69 -8.08
C ALA A 84 8.77 14.87 -7.45
N ASN A 85 9.84 15.53 -6.99
CA ASN A 85 10.93 14.86 -6.29
C ASN A 85 10.48 14.32 -4.91
N ILE A 86 9.66 15.08 -4.18
CA ILE A 86 9.06 14.59 -2.92
C ILE A 86 8.27 13.31 -3.15
N ALA A 87 7.43 13.27 -4.19
CA ALA A 87 6.67 12.07 -4.53
C ALA A 87 7.58 10.88 -4.89
N ARG A 88 8.69 11.12 -5.58
CA ARG A 88 9.70 10.08 -5.88
C ARG A 88 10.36 9.53 -4.63
N TYR A 89 10.71 10.39 -3.67
CA TYR A 89 11.27 9.95 -2.39
C TYR A 89 10.26 9.17 -1.56
N GLN A 90 8.98 9.55 -1.59
CA GLN A 90 7.92 8.79 -0.93
C GLN A 90 7.76 7.38 -1.52
N LEU A 91 7.88 7.24 -2.83
CA LEU A 91 7.87 5.91 -3.47
C LEU A 91 9.10 5.09 -3.09
N ALA A 92 10.29 5.70 -3.03
CA ALA A 92 11.52 5.04 -2.62
C ALA A 92 11.42 4.55 -1.18
N ASP A 93 11.01 5.40 -0.25
CA ASP A 93 10.78 5.07 1.16
C ASP A 93 9.74 3.93 1.33
N ALA A 94 8.64 4.00 0.57
CA ALA A 94 7.64 2.94 0.60
C ALA A 94 8.19 1.59 0.09
N LYS A 95 9.06 1.59 -0.93
CA LYS A 95 9.74 0.36 -1.40
C LYS A 95 10.64 -0.23 -0.32
N GLU A 96 11.48 0.60 0.31
CA GLU A 96 12.37 0.16 1.38
C GLU A 96 11.59 -0.40 2.57
N LYS A 97 10.49 0.25 2.96
CA LYS A 97 9.59 -0.26 4.02
C LYS A 97 8.99 -1.62 3.66
N VAL A 98 8.58 -1.82 2.42
CA VAL A 98 8.06 -3.12 1.95
C VAL A 98 9.15 -4.19 1.96
N GLU A 99 10.38 -3.86 1.55
CA GLU A 99 11.52 -4.79 1.63
C GLU A 99 11.80 -5.22 3.06
N LEU A 100 11.82 -4.26 3.98
CA LEU A 100 11.99 -4.53 5.39
C LEU A 100 10.87 -5.42 5.93
N GLN A 101 9.60 -5.14 5.60
CA GLN A 101 8.46 -5.97 6.01
C GLN A 101 8.55 -7.41 5.50
N VAL A 102 8.95 -7.62 4.25
CA VAL A 102 9.13 -8.97 3.67
C VAL A 102 10.26 -9.69 4.37
N SER A 103 11.38 -9.03 4.60
CA SER A 103 12.51 -9.58 5.33
C SER A 103 12.13 -10.00 6.76
N GLN A 104 11.47 -9.11 7.50
CA GLN A 104 10.98 -9.40 8.86
C GLN A 104 9.97 -10.56 8.87
N ALA A 105 9.05 -10.61 7.92
CA ALA A 105 8.09 -11.70 7.81
C ALA A 105 8.78 -13.04 7.51
N SER A 106 9.82 -13.05 6.66
CA SER A 106 10.62 -14.25 6.37
C SER A 106 11.35 -14.77 7.61
N TYR A 107 11.95 -13.86 8.40
CA TYR A 107 12.57 -14.25 9.68
C TYR A 107 11.57 -14.84 10.65
N LYS A 108 10.37 -14.26 10.76
CA LYS A 108 9.31 -14.78 11.64
C LYS A 108 8.83 -16.18 11.25
N VAL A 109 8.73 -16.48 9.95
CA VAL A 109 8.40 -17.84 9.48
C VAL A 109 9.45 -18.85 9.94
N ASN A 110 10.74 -18.51 9.78
CA ASN A 110 11.83 -19.38 10.22
C ASN A 110 11.86 -19.56 11.75
N GLU A 111 11.58 -18.50 12.49
CA GLU A 111 11.47 -18.54 13.95
C GLU A 111 10.31 -19.44 14.40
N ALA A 112 9.12 -19.26 13.82
CA ALA A 112 7.95 -20.07 14.12
C ALA A 112 8.18 -21.57 13.81
N ALA A 113 8.83 -21.89 12.69
CA ALA A 113 9.18 -23.26 12.34
C ALA A 113 10.14 -23.90 13.37
N LYS A 114 11.14 -23.14 13.84
CA LYS A 114 12.04 -23.60 14.92
C LYS A 114 11.30 -23.81 16.23
N ARG A 115 10.39 -22.87 16.59
CA ARG A 115 9.56 -22.97 17.81
C ARG A 115 8.68 -24.22 17.74
N LEU A 116 8.05 -24.52 16.60
CA LEU A 116 7.27 -25.73 16.42
C LEU A 116 8.12 -27.00 16.63
N SER A 117 9.31 -27.06 16.03
CA SER A 117 10.21 -28.21 16.22
C SER A 117 10.62 -28.38 17.68
N MET A 118 10.82 -27.28 18.44
CA MET A 118 11.11 -27.36 19.87
C MET A 118 9.89 -27.84 20.68
N ALA A 119 8.68 -27.33 20.36
CA ALA A 119 7.45 -27.74 21.02
C ALA A 119 7.14 -29.23 20.77
N GLU A 120 7.38 -29.74 19.58
CA GLU A 120 7.24 -31.17 19.26
C GLU A 120 8.19 -32.06 20.09
N LYS A 121 9.45 -31.65 20.22
CA LYS A 121 10.41 -32.38 21.07
C LYS A 121 10.08 -32.29 22.56
N ASN A 122 9.52 -31.14 22.98
CA ASN A 122 9.07 -30.99 24.37
C ASN A 122 7.87 -31.87 24.67
N LEU A 123 6.93 -31.98 23.74
CA LEU A 123 5.78 -32.87 23.89
C LEU A 123 6.21 -34.34 23.95
N GLU A 124 7.15 -34.76 23.09
CA GLU A 124 7.72 -36.10 23.10
C GLU A 124 8.32 -36.44 24.49
N LYS A 125 9.12 -35.54 25.06
CA LYS A 125 9.68 -35.73 26.41
C LYS A 125 8.59 -35.75 27.49
N ALA A 126 7.59 -34.91 27.39
CA ALA A 126 6.48 -34.87 28.35
C ALA A 126 5.64 -36.15 28.28
N ASP A 127 5.45 -36.69 27.08
CA ASP A 127 4.75 -37.96 26.87
C ASP A 127 5.52 -39.16 27.50
N GLU A 128 6.82 -39.22 27.28
CA GLU A 128 7.67 -40.24 27.92
C GLU A 128 7.65 -40.10 29.45
N ASN A 129 7.77 -38.87 29.97
CA ASN A 129 7.71 -38.61 31.42
C ASN A 129 6.39 -39.07 32.02
N LEU A 130 5.28 -38.75 31.37
CA LEU A 130 3.93 -39.18 31.82
C LEU A 130 3.81 -40.70 31.77
N ARG A 131 4.38 -41.36 30.75
CA ARG A 131 4.41 -42.84 30.63
C ARG A 131 5.17 -43.45 31.80
N TYR A 132 6.36 -42.94 32.11
CA TYR A 132 7.17 -43.45 33.25
C TYR A 132 6.50 -43.17 34.61
N ALA A 133 5.89 -41.98 34.77
CA ALA A 133 5.14 -41.67 35.98
C ALA A 133 3.95 -42.61 36.22
N LYS A 134 3.21 -42.96 35.14
CA LYS A 134 2.11 -43.97 35.24
C LYS A 134 2.61 -45.34 35.58
N LEU A 135 3.71 -45.79 34.97
CA LEU A 135 4.32 -47.11 35.29
C LEU A 135 4.80 -47.16 36.73
N GLY A 136 5.54 -46.16 37.22
CA GLY A 136 6.04 -46.09 38.58
C GLY A 136 4.92 -46.02 39.64
N PHE A 137 3.78 -45.40 39.29
CA PHE A 137 2.57 -45.40 40.13
C PHE A 137 1.92 -46.80 40.19
N MET A 138 1.85 -47.48 39.05
CA MET A 138 1.29 -48.86 39.01
C MET A 138 2.14 -49.87 39.81
N GLU A 139 3.46 -49.68 39.83
CA GLU A 139 4.41 -50.46 40.61
C GLU A 139 4.48 -50.00 42.09
N GLY A 140 3.74 -48.99 42.49
CA GLY A 140 3.68 -48.48 43.88
C GLY A 140 4.93 -47.69 44.29
N VAL A 141 5.82 -47.29 43.34
CA VAL A 141 7.11 -46.62 43.62
C VAL A 141 6.98 -45.12 43.77
N ILE A 142 5.99 -44.51 43.10
CA ILE A 142 5.76 -43.07 43.14
C ILE A 142 4.32 -42.70 43.53
N PRO A 143 4.12 -41.53 44.20
CA PRO A 143 2.79 -41.10 44.64
C PRO A 143 1.98 -40.52 43.44
N THR A 144 0.64 -40.51 43.63
CA THR A 144 -0.30 -39.93 42.64
C THR A 144 -0.01 -38.49 42.25
N SER A 145 0.56 -37.69 43.18
CA SER A 145 0.97 -36.29 42.91
C SER A 145 1.90 -36.16 41.70
N ASN A 146 2.89 -37.08 41.60
CA ASN A 146 3.87 -37.05 40.51
C ASN A 146 3.21 -37.38 39.15
N VAL A 147 2.20 -38.27 39.16
CA VAL A 147 1.42 -38.56 37.95
C VAL A 147 0.59 -37.32 37.50
N LEU A 148 -0.02 -36.62 38.47
CA LEU A 148 -0.76 -35.39 38.18
C LEU A 148 0.14 -34.27 37.66
N GLU A 149 1.35 -34.13 38.25
CA GLU A 149 2.34 -33.18 37.75
C GLU A 149 2.79 -33.51 36.31
N ALA A 150 3.11 -34.76 36.04
CA ALA A 150 3.48 -35.21 34.70
C ALA A 150 2.33 -35.03 33.69
N GLN A 151 1.08 -35.26 34.11
CA GLN A 151 -0.10 -35.04 33.28
C GLN A 151 -0.30 -33.55 32.98
N THR A 152 -0.12 -32.68 33.96
CA THR A 152 -0.19 -31.22 33.80
C THR A 152 0.89 -30.72 32.84
N ALA A 153 2.13 -31.20 33.01
CA ALA A 153 3.24 -30.89 32.11
C ALA A 153 2.98 -31.34 30.67
N TRP A 154 2.40 -32.54 30.49
CA TRP A 154 2.00 -33.05 29.18
C TRP A 154 0.93 -32.20 28.52
N LEU A 155 -0.13 -31.80 29.27
CA LEU A 155 -1.18 -30.91 28.77
C LEU A 155 -0.62 -29.56 28.35
N SER A 156 0.30 -29.00 29.13
CA SER A 156 0.97 -27.74 28.79
C SER A 156 1.80 -27.88 27.49
N ALA A 157 2.59 -28.92 27.37
CA ALA A 157 3.39 -29.19 26.17
C ALA A 157 2.51 -29.43 24.93
N GLN A 158 1.34 -30.05 25.09
CA GLN A 158 0.37 -30.23 24.02
C GLN A 158 -0.24 -28.89 23.57
N SER A 159 -0.57 -28.01 24.52
CA SER A 159 -1.04 -26.65 24.22
C SER A 159 0.04 -25.85 23.48
N ASP A 160 1.28 -25.87 23.98
CA ASP A 160 2.41 -25.16 23.34
C ASP A 160 2.66 -25.62 21.91
N LYS A 161 2.48 -26.90 21.61
CA LYS A 161 2.56 -27.43 20.25
C LYS A 161 1.46 -26.87 19.35
N ILE A 162 0.22 -26.83 19.83
CA ILE A 162 -0.91 -26.30 19.07
C ILE A 162 -0.68 -24.81 18.78
N ASP A 163 -0.25 -24.04 19.78
CA ASP A 163 0.05 -22.63 19.62
C ASP A 163 1.18 -22.40 18.59
N ALA A 164 2.24 -23.22 18.65
CA ALA A 164 3.32 -23.14 17.67
C ALA A 164 2.86 -23.50 16.25
N GLN A 165 1.92 -24.44 16.09
CA GLN A 165 1.33 -24.77 14.79
C GLN A 165 0.50 -23.60 14.22
N ILE A 166 -0.25 -22.94 15.08
CA ILE A 166 -1.03 -21.75 14.71
C ILE A 166 -0.07 -20.62 14.30
N ASP A 167 1.01 -20.38 15.07
CA ASP A 167 2.02 -19.38 14.77
C ASP A 167 2.68 -19.59 13.41
N VAL A 168 3.01 -20.82 13.04
CA VAL A 168 3.55 -21.16 11.71
C VAL A 168 2.56 -20.73 10.62
N LYS A 169 1.28 -21.06 10.76
CA LYS A 169 0.27 -20.69 9.77
C LYS A 169 0.05 -19.18 9.68
N LEU A 170 0.00 -18.50 10.81
CA LEU A 170 -0.13 -17.04 10.86
C LEU A 170 1.05 -16.34 10.19
N THR A 171 2.28 -16.76 10.49
CA THR A 171 3.49 -16.15 9.92
C THR A 171 3.60 -16.42 8.41
N GLU A 172 3.19 -17.59 7.91
CA GLU A 172 3.08 -17.87 6.48
C GLU A 172 2.10 -16.93 5.78
N VAL A 173 0.91 -16.71 6.37
CA VAL A 173 -0.10 -15.79 5.84
C VAL A 173 0.43 -14.36 5.85
N TYR A 174 1.12 -13.94 6.92
CA TYR A 174 1.77 -12.63 7.01
C TYR A 174 2.82 -12.43 5.93
N LEU A 175 3.63 -13.44 5.65
CA LEU A 175 4.64 -13.39 4.59
C LEU A 175 3.97 -13.22 3.22
N ARG A 176 2.93 -14.01 2.92
CA ARG A 176 2.16 -13.87 1.67
C ARG A 176 1.54 -12.49 1.53
N LYS A 177 0.97 -11.95 2.62
CA LYS A 177 0.45 -10.57 2.66
C LYS A 177 1.55 -9.56 2.37
N SER A 178 2.71 -9.69 3.01
CA SER A 178 3.85 -8.78 2.81
C SER A 178 4.39 -8.81 1.38
N MET A 179 4.30 -9.97 0.71
CA MET A 179 4.67 -10.11 -0.71
C MET A 179 3.58 -9.63 -1.68
N GLY A 180 2.38 -9.32 -1.21
CA GLY A 180 1.24 -8.92 -2.06
C GLY A 180 0.65 -10.08 -2.88
N VAL A 181 0.77 -11.33 -2.40
CA VAL A 181 0.26 -12.53 -3.08
C VAL A 181 -1.07 -13.00 -2.49
N LEU A 182 -1.51 -12.41 -1.38
CA LEU A 182 -2.83 -12.67 -0.80
C LEU A 182 -3.88 -11.92 -1.63
N LYS A 183 -4.72 -12.67 -2.33
CA LYS A 183 -5.96 -12.20 -2.93
C LYS A 183 -7.11 -12.48 -1.98
#